data_5eeada7ee9d8d03797cef3672e563c33
#
_entry.id   5eeada7ee9d8d03797cef3672e563c33
#
_cell.length_a   1.000
_cell.length_b   1.000
_cell.length_c   1.000
_cell.angle_alpha   90.00
_cell.angle_beta   90.00
_cell.angle_gamma   90.00
#
_symmetry.space_group_name_H-M   'P 1'
#
loop_
_entity.id
_entity.type
_entity.pdbx_description
1 polymer ?
#
loop_
_entity_poly.entity_id
_entity_poly.type
_entity_poly.pdbx_seq_one_letter_code
_entity_poly.pdbx_strand_id
1 'polypeptide(L)'
;MDKSGYLLDPRSRQHHALDGFKFNYVNSSGLNDVIKIEINYMLRCHILEPVTVKNKELGLIKSIDIRTLNPYEIFGSKLVALMTRSTPRDLYDFYNLFKYDVFTNEELSMIRKCAIYYRAISNEDRNYEFEISNIKQISSRDIKRFLYPVIRSNERFVLDDAIEIVTNKFDKYFIPNENELLFLENFKNKKYTPELLFDDKTIVDTIINHPMAIWKTKQ
;
A
#
# COMPACT_ATOMS: atom_id res chain seq x y z
N MET A 1 18.05 -1.33 -32.26
CA MET A 1 16.94 -2.00 -31.56
C MET A 1 17.55 -2.75 -30.40
N ASP A 2 17.14 -2.42 -29.19
CA ASP A 2 17.57 -3.17 -28.01
C ASP A 2 17.03 -4.60 -28.10
N LYS A 3 17.88 -5.59 -27.82
CA LYS A 3 17.55 -7.03 -27.89
C LYS A 3 16.42 -7.44 -26.91
N SER A 4 16.04 -6.55 -25.99
CA SER A 4 14.99 -6.81 -24.98
C SER A 4 13.55 -6.66 -25.51
N GLY A 5 13.35 -5.99 -26.67
CA GLY A 5 12.02 -5.68 -27.19
C GLY A 5 11.27 -4.57 -26.45
N TYR A 6 11.89 -3.93 -25.46
CA TYR A 6 11.34 -2.80 -24.71
C TYR A 6 11.95 -1.48 -25.19
N LEU A 7 11.09 -0.47 -25.39
CA LEU A 7 11.49 0.87 -25.81
C LEU A 7 11.13 1.88 -24.73
N LEU A 8 12.12 2.61 -24.23
CA LEU A 8 11.87 3.68 -23.25
C LEU A 8 11.01 4.79 -23.92
N ASP A 9 9.89 5.09 -23.29
CA ASP A 9 9.01 6.16 -23.74
C ASP A 9 9.64 7.53 -23.40
N PRO A 10 9.76 8.46 -24.36
CA PRO A 10 10.27 9.82 -24.11
C PRO A 10 9.47 10.62 -23.06
N ARG A 11 8.24 10.20 -22.76
CA ARG A 11 7.38 10.79 -21.71
C ARG A 11 7.69 10.26 -20.30
N SER A 12 8.74 9.46 -20.14
CA SER A 12 9.28 9.11 -18.82
C SER A 12 9.66 10.39 -18.06
N ARG A 13 9.28 10.47 -16.78
CA ARG A 13 9.51 11.66 -15.96
C ARG A 13 10.47 11.33 -14.84
N GLN A 14 11.44 12.23 -14.65
CA GLN A 14 12.36 12.20 -13.51
C GLN A 14 12.12 13.44 -12.65
N HIS A 15 11.97 13.22 -11.36
CA HIS A 15 11.73 14.27 -10.39
C HIS A 15 12.46 13.92 -9.08
N HIS A 16 12.88 14.92 -8.30
CA HIS A 16 13.61 14.70 -7.05
C HIS A 16 12.92 13.74 -6.06
N ALA A 17 11.60 13.60 -6.12
CA ALA A 17 10.82 12.74 -5.26
C ALA A 17 10.47 11.38 -5.90
N LEU A 18 10.42 11.30 -7.23
CA LEU A 18 9.92 10.13 -7.95
C LEU A 18 10.49 10.07 -9.37
N ASP A 19 11.10 8.97 -9.73
CA ASP A 19 11.39 8.65 -11.12
C ASP A 19 10.33 7.70 -11.67
N GLY A 20 9.75 8.06 -12.82
CA GLY A 20 8.75 7.26 -13.50
C GLY A 20 9.19 6.88 -14.91
N PHE A 21 9.61 5.64 -15.11
CA PHE A 21 10.01 5.11 -16.41
C PHE A 21 8.83 4.38 -17.04
N LYS A 22 8.58 4.63 -18.32
CA LYS A 22 7.60 3.89 -19.14
C LYS A 22 8.33 3.17 -20.24
N PHE A 23 8.05 1.89 -20.39
CA PHE A 23 8.62 1.05 -21.45
C PHE A 23 7.47 0.53 -22.33
N ASN A 24 7.47 0.92 -23.58
CA ASN A 24 6.54 0.40 -24.58
C ASN A 24 7.06 -0.94 -25.11
N TYR A 25 6.17 -1.90 -25.28
CA TYR A 25 6.48 -3.22 -25.85
C TYR A 25 5.27 -3.81 -26.57
N VAL A 26 5.50 -4.87 -27.34
CA VAL A 26 4.42 -5.65 -27.96
C VAL A 26 4.18 -6.88 -27.10
N ASN A 27 2.98 -7.05 -26.58
CA ASN A 27 2.62 -8.18 -25.73
C ASN A 27 2.44 -9.50 -26.54
N SER A 28 2.22 -10.60 -25.85
CA SER A 28 2.04 -11.93 -26.49
C SER A 28 0.86 -12.03 -27.44
N SER A 29 -0.09 -11.11 -27.39
CA SER A 29 -1.24 -11.00 -28.30
C SER A 29 -0.96 -10.09 -29.50
N GLY A 30 0.26 -9.56 -29.65
CA GLY A 30 0.65 -8.66 -30.74
C GLY A 30 0.16 -7.21 -30.54
N LEU A 31 -0.33 -6.85 -29.35
CA LEU A 31 -0.82 -5.50 -29.05
C LEU A 31 0.26 -4.67 -28.35
N ASN A 32 0.26 -3.37 -28.62
CA ASN A 32 1.11 -2.42 -27.91
C ASN A 32 0.66 -2.31 -26.43
N ASP A 33 1.61 -2.42 -25.53
CA ASP A 33 1.39 -2.36 -24.09
C ASP A 33 2.52 -1.58 -23.42
N VAL A 34 2.39 -1.25 -22.13
CA VAL A 34 3.32 -0.39 -21.39
C VAL A 34 3.64 -0.99 -20.03
N ILE A 35 4.93 -1.13 -19.74
CA ILE A 35 5.40 -1.36 -18.36
C ILE A 35 5.80 -0.02 -17.75
N LYS A 36 5.32 0.27 -16.55
CA LYS A 36 5.70 1.44 -15.76
C LYS A 36 6.52 1.00 -14.56
N ILE A 37 7.70 1.61 -14.40
CA ILE A 37 8.57 1.44 -13.23
C ILE A 37 8.63 2.79 -12.52
N GLU A 38 8.27 2.81 -11.24
CA GLU A 38 8.34 4.00 -10.40
C GLU A 38 9.31 3.78 -9.24
N ILE A 39 10.25 4.71 -9.07
CA ILE A 39 11.23 4.71 -7.99
C ILE A 39 10.91 5.90 -7.09
N ASN A 40 10.44 5.62 -5.88
CA ASN A 40 10.09 6.66 -4.90
C ASN A 40 11.29 6.93 -3.98
N TYR A 41 11.71 8.19 -3.89
CA TYR A 41 12.83 8.64 -3.07
C TYR A 41 12.42 9.31 -1.76
N MET A 42 11.12 9.48 -1.52
CA MET A 42 10.62 10.14 -0.31
C MET A 42 10.56 9.20 0.88
N LEU A 43 10.12 7.96 0.66
CA LEU A 43 10.05 6.92 1.69
C LEU A 43 11.36 6.12 1.68
N ARG A 44 12.41 6.67 2.27
CA ARG A 44 13.78 6.12 2.19
C ARG A 44 14.07 4.99 3.16
N CYS A 45 13.20 4.77 4.13
CA CYS A 45 13.35 3.76 5.17
C CYS A 45 12.10 2.89 5.24
N HIS A 46 12.26 1.66 5.69
CA HIS A 46 11.15 0.76 6.01
C HIS A 46 10.85 0.80 7.51
N ILE A 47 9.68 0.31 7.89
CA ILE A 47 9.30 0.08 9.29
C ILE A 47 9.84 -1.27 9.74
N LEU A 48 9.63 -2.30 8.90
CA LEU A 48 9.98 -3.69 9.17
C LEU A 48 11.10 -4.14 8.25
N GLU A 49 11.88 -5.15 8.69
CA GLU A 49 12.91 -5.73 7.84
C GLU A 49 12.32 -6.28 6.53
N PRO A 50 12.92 -5.95 5.38
CA PRO A 50 12.52 -6.51 4.11
C PRO A 50 12.70 -8.01 4.08
N VAL A 51 11.79 -8.69 3.39
CA VAL A 51 11.79 -10.15 3.25
C VAL A 51 12.22 -10.60 1.87
N THR A 52 12.80 -11.79 1.76
CA THR A 52 13.07 -12.44 0.49
C THR A 52 11.96 -13.45 0.22
N VAL A 53 11.27 -13.30 -0.91
CA VAL A 53 10.20 -14.20 -1.35
C VAL A 53 10.54 -14.80 -2.70
N LYS A 54 9.99 -15.98 -2.99
CA LYS A 54 10.08 -16.60 -4.30
C LYS A 54 8.80 -16.33 -5.09
N ASN A 55 8.92 -15.91 -6.35
CA ASN A 55 7.77 -15.87 -7.23
C ASN A 55 7.33 -17.32 -7.56
N LYS A 56 6.04 -17.49 -7.89
CA LYS A 56 5.55 -18.74 -8.45
C LYS A 56 6.11 -18.95 -9.86
N GLU A 57 6.50 -20.17 -10.17
CA GLU A 57 6.82 -20.53 -11.54
C GLU A 57 5.57 -20.42 -12.43
N LEU A 58 5.71 -19.75 -13.57
CA LEU A 58 4.64 -19.53 -14.53
C LEU A 58 5.17 -19.83 -15.93
N GLY A 59 4.87 -21.02 -16.44
CA GLY A 59 5.33 -21.48 -17.75
C GLY A 59 6.85 -21.49 -17.84
N LEU A 60 7.44 -20.62 -18.67
CA LEU A 60 8.89 -20.52 -18.86
C LEU A 60 9.58 -19.63 -17.81
N ILE A 61 8.82 -18.93 -16.97
CA ILE A 61 9.36 -18.06 -15.91
C ILE A 61 9.75 -18.93 -14.73
N LYS A 62 11.06 -19.07 -14.52
CA LYS A 62 11.63 -19.79 -13.38
C LYS A 62 11.40 -19.02 -12.08
N SER A 63 11.41 -19.74 -10.96
CA SER A 63 11.40 -19.14 -9.63
C SER A 63 12.70 -18.37 -9.40
N ILE A 64 12.58 -17.13 -8.96
CA ILE A 64 13.70 -16.27 -8.55
C ILE A 64 13.43 -15.70 -7.15
N ASP A 65 14.50 -15.46 -6.41
CA ASP A 65 14.42 -14.77 -5.12
C ASP A 65 14.26 -13.26 -5.35
N ILE A 66 13.24 -12.69 -4.73
CA ILE A 66 12.92 -11.27 -4.84
C ILE A 66 12.93 -10.67 -3.45
N ARG A 67 13.77 -9.65 -3.22
CA ARG A 67 13.72 -8.85 -2.00
C ARG A 67 12.59 -7.85 -2.11
N THR A 68 11.68 -7.85 -1.13
CA THR A 68 10.51 -6.99 -1.09
C THR A 68 10.26 -6.43 0.31
N LEU A 69 9.42 -5.42 0.41
CA LEU A 69 8.94 -4.97 1.71
C LEU A 69 8.21 -6.09 2.43
N ASN A 70 8.21 -6.04 3.76
CA ASN A 70 7.43 -6.94 4.58
C ASN A 70 5.93 -6.84 4.20
N PRO A 71 5.20 -7.95 4.05
CA PRO A 71 3.78 -7.95 3.70
C PRO A 71 2.91 -7.05 4.59
N TYR A 72 3.18 -6.99 5.89
CA TYR A 72 2.43 -6.13 6.82
C TYR A 72 2.61 -4.65 6.49
N GLU A 73 3.79 -4.26 6.10
CA GLU A 73 4.11 -2.89 5.68
C GLU A 73 3.46 -2.55 4.33
N ILE A 74 3.47 -3.49 3.38
CA ILE A 74 2.78 -3.33 2.09
C ILE A 74 1.28 -3.11 2.33
N PHE A 75 0.64 -3.96 3.14
CA PHE A 75 -0.78 -3.82 3.43
C PHE A 75 -1.10 -2.63 4.32
N GLY A 76 -0.18 -2.21 5.20
CA GLY A 76 -0.29 -0.95 5.93
C GLY A 76 -0.38 0.27 5.00
N SER A 77 0.52 0.35 4.00
CA SER A 77 0.47 1.42 3.00
C SER A 77 -0.78 1.35 2.09
N LYS A 78 -1.25 0.14 1.76
CA LYS A 78 -2.51 -0.07 1.03
C LYS A 78 -3.73 0.35 1.85
N LEU A 79 -3.71 0.16 3.17
CA LEU A 79 -4.78 0.63 4.07
C LEU A 79 -4.86 2.16 4.06
N VAL A 80 -3.72 2.84 4.10
CA VAL A 80 -3.69 4.32 3.92
C VAL A 80 -4.29 4.72 2.57
N ALA A 81 -3.97 3.99 1.49
CA ALA A 81 -4.53 4.25 0.18
C ALA A 81 -6.06 4.03 0.15
N LEU A 82 -6.57 2.99 0.82
CA LEU A 82 -8.01 2.74 0.96
C LEU A 82 -8.70 3.89 1.70
N MET A 83 -8.11 4.41 2.78
CA MET A 83 -8.65 5.54 3.54
C MET A 83 -8.63 6.87 2.77
N THR A 84 -7.60 7.08 1.94
CA THR A 84 -7.37 8.41 1.31
C THR A 84 -8.00 8.54 -0.07
N ARG A 85 -7.83 7.56 -0.94
CA ARG A 85 -8.30 7.63 -2.34
C ARG A 85 -9.44 6.70 -2.67
N SER A 86 -9.65 5.63 -1.86
CA SER A 86 -10.78 4.69 -1.95
C SER A 86 -11.10 4.23 -3.37
N THR A 87 -10.07 3.76 -4.13
CA THR A 87 -10.32 3.30 -5.50
C THR A 87 -10.91 1.87 -5.50
N PRO A 88 -11.57 1.43 -6.61
CA PRO A 88 -12.03 0.06 -6.75
C PRO A 88 -10.96 -1.01 -6.51
N ARG A 89 -9.70 -0.73 -6.87
CA ARG A 89 -8.58 -1.66 -6.64
C ARG A 89 -8.19 -1.74 -5.17
N ASP A 90 -8.22 -0.60 -4.45
CA ASP A 90 -7.93 -0.58 -3.01
C ASP A 90 -8.99 -1.39 -2.23
N LEU A 91 -10.28 -1.24 -2.59
CA LEU A 91 -11.36 -2.05 -2.03
C LEU A 91 -11.19 -3.54 -2.36
N TYR A 92 -10.85 -3.87 -3.60
CA TYR A 92 -10.63 -5.25 -4.04
C TYR A 92 -9.47 -5.93 -3.31
N ASP A 93 -8.37 -5.22 -3.05
CA ASP A 93 -7.23 -5.74 -2.30
C ASP A 93 -7.66 -6.17 -0.88
N PHE A 94 -8.41 -5.32 -0.16
CA PHE A 94 -8.89 -5.62 1.19
C PHE A 94 -10.03 -6.64 1.21
N TYR A 95 -10.91 -6.62 0.22
CA TYR A 95 -11.92 -7.66 0.07
C TYR A 95 -11.28 -9.05 -0.04
N ASN A 96 -10.26 -9.21 -0.87
CA ASN A 96 -9.55 -10.47 -1.02
C ASN A 96 -8.74 -10.85 0.22
N LEU A 97 -8.10 -9.89 0.87
CA LEU A 97 -7.38 -10.10 2.12
C LEU A 97 -8.29 -10.77 3.14
N PHE A 98 -9.51 -10.28 3.30
CA PHE A 98 -10.46 -10.83 4.26
C PHE A 98 -11.19 -12.08 3.78
N LYS A 99 -11.53 -12.16 2.49
CA LYS A 99 -12.18 -13.32 1.89
C LYS A 99 -11.35 -14.60 2.00
N TYR A 100 -10.03 -14.47 1.91
CA TYR A 100 -9.10 -15.59 1.93
C TYR A 100 -8.37 -15.74 3.26
N ASP A 101 -8.74 -14.99 4.29
CA ASP A 101 -8.12 -14.98 5.63
C ASP A 101 -6.57 -15.01 5.55
N VAL A 102 -6.02 -14.05 4.76
CA VAL A 102 -4.58 -14.03 4.41
C VAL A 102 -3.71 -13.82 5.63
N PHE A 103 -4.21 -13.14 6.67
CA PHE A 103 -3.50 -12.79 7.88
C PHE A 103 -4.25 -13.17 9.14
N THR A 104 -3.52 -13.52 10.20
CA THR A 104 -4.04 -13.72 11.55
C THR A 104 -4.44 -12.39 12.20
N ASN A 105 -5.10 -12.44 13.36
CA ASN A 105 -5.50 -11.23 14.10
C ASN A 105 -4.27 -10.42 14.56
N GLU A 106 -3.21 -11.09 14.98
CA GLU A 106 -1.94 -10.47 15.39
C GLU A 106 -1.27 -9.76 14.21
N GLU A 107 -1.27 -10.40 13.05
CA GLU A 107 -0.72 -9.83 11.82
C GLU A 107 -1.55 -8.64 11.32
N LEU A 108 -2.88 -8.69 11.44
CA LEU A 108 -3.76 -7.54 11.16
C LEU A 108 -3.47 -6.36 12.10
N SER A 109 -3.14 -6.63 13.37
CA SER A 109 -2.69 -5.58 14.30
C SER A 109 -1.38 -4.94 13.85
N MET A 110 -0.42 -5.71 13.34
CA MET A 110 0.83 -5.16 12.80
C MET A 110 0.57 -4.32 11.54
N ILE A 111 -0.32 -4.78 10.64
CA ILE A 111 -0.75 -4.00 9.46
C ILE A 111 -1.37 -2.67 9.89
N ARG A 112 -2.20 -2.66 10.94
CA ARG A 112 -2.79 -1.43 11.50
C ARG A 112 -1.71 -0.47 12.00
N LYS A 113 -0.75 -0.95 12.79
CA LYS A 113 0.38 -0.13 13.30
C LYS A 113 1.19 0.47 12.14
N CYS A 114 1.51 -0.31 11.11
CA CYS A 114 2.17 0.20 9.89
C CYS A 114 1.32 1.25 9.17
N ALA A 115 0.00 1.05 9.07
CA ALA A 115 -0.89 2.01 8.44
C ALA A 115 -0.96 3.33 9.22
N ILE A 116 -1.04 3.27 10.55
CA ILE A 116 -1.03 4.46 11.42
C ILE A 116 0.27 5.24 11.22
N TYR A 117 1.40 4.55 11.18
CA TYR A 117 2.69 5.18 10.92
C TYR A 117 2.73 5.88 9.56
N TYR A 118 2.35 5.16 8.49
CA TYR A 118 2.31 5.73 7.15
C TYR A 118 1.31 6.88 7.03
N ARG A 119 0.15 6.79 7.70
CA ARG A 119 -0.82 7.88 7.76
C ARG A 119 -0.22 9.13 8.39
N ALA A 120 0.54 8.97 9.47
CA ALA A 120 1.21 10.07 10.14
C ALA A 120 2.24 10.78 9.24
N ILE A 121 3.12 10.02 8.56
CA ILE A 121 4.22 10.60 7.79
C ILE A 121 3.83 11.05 6.37
N SER A 122 2.75 10.53 5.77
CA SER A 122 2.34 10.85 4.40
C SER A 122 1.28 11.95 4.31
N ASN A 123 0.59 12.28 5.41
CA ASN A 123 -0.53 13.21 5.37
C ASN A 123 -0.07 14.67 5.33
N GLU A 124 -0.48 15.39 4.29
CA GLU A 124 -0.19 16.83 4.14
C GLU A 124 -1.12 17.69 5.03
N ASP A 125 -2.38 17.28 5.18
CA ASP A 125 -3.42 18.09 5.83
C ASP A 125 -3.49 17.92 7.36
N ARG A 126 -2.63 17.07 7.95
CA ARG A 126 -2.66 16.72 9.39
C ARG A 126 -4.01 16.23 9.90
N ASN A 127 -4.88 15.78 9.01
CA ASN A 127 -6.09 15.06 9.35
C ASN A 127 -5.76 13.58 9.52
N TYR A 128 -5.73 13.11 10.76
CA TYR A 128 -5.38 11.74 11.12
C TYR A 128 -6.61 10.87 11.40
N GLU A 129 -7.77 11.24 10.85
CA GLU A 129 -8.95 10.38 10.91
C GLU A 129 -8.66 9.02 10.30
N PHE A 130 -9.04 7.97 11.01
CA PHE A 130 -8.79 6.59 10.65
C PHE A 130 -10.12 5.92 10.30
N GLU A 131 -10.60 6.18 9.09
CA GLU A 131 -11.90 5.74 8.60
C GLU A 131 -11.85 5.39 7.11
N ILE A 132 -12.87 4.64 6.66
CA ILE A 132 -13.03 4.22 5.25
C ILE A 132 -14.41 4.58 4.69
N SER A 133 -15.09 5.59 5.24
CA SER A 133 -16.43 6.02 4.79
C SER A 133 -16.52 6.27 3.29
N ASN A 134 -15.44 6.71 2.65
CA ASN A 134 -15.36 7.00 1.23
C ASN A 134 -15.56 5.78 0.30
N ILE A 135 -15.36 4.54 0.80
CA ILE A 135 -15.58 3.33 -0.04
C ILE A 135 -17.03 3.21 -0.50
N LYS A 136 -17.99 3.78 0.24
CA LYS A 136 -19.42 3.80 -0.12
C LYS A 136 -19.73 4.69 -1.33
N GLN A 137 -18.78 5.52 -1.76
CA GLN A 137 -18.92 6.38 -2.94
C GLN A 137 -18.49 5.67 -4.23
N ILE A 138 -17.86 4.49 -4.12
CA ILE A 138 -17.45 3.69 -5.28
C ILE A 138 -18.70 3.23 -6.02
N SER A 139 -18.75 3.53 -7.32
CA SER A 139 -19.90 3.16 -8.16
C SER A 139 -19.64 1.90 -9.00
N SER A 140 -20.71 1.25 -9.46
CA SER A 140 -20.61 0.15 -10.42
C SER A 140 -19.94 0.57 -11.74
N ARG A 141 -19.98 1.86 -12.10
CA ARG A 141 -19.27 2.41 -13.25
C ARG A 141 -17.75 2.39 -13.02
N ASP A 142 -17.31 2.75 -11.82
CA ASP A 142 -15.89 2.73 -11.44
C ASP A 142 -15.34 1.30 -11.43
N ILE A 143 -16.12 0.33 -10.94
CA ILE A 143 -15.76 -1.09 -11.01
C ILE A 143 -15.54 -1.53 -12.46
N LYS A 144 -16.47 -1.22 -13.37
CA LYS A 144 -16.35 -1.56 -14.79
C LYS A 144 -15.14 -0.92 -15.45
N ARG A 145 -14.82 0.31 -15.08
CA ARG A 145 -13.75 1.11 -15.70
C ARG A 145 -12.37 0.79 -15.15
N PHE A 146 -12.25 0.57 -13.85
CA PHE A 146 -10.95 0.55 -13.17
C PHE A 146 -10.57 -0.80 -12.57
N LEU A 147 -11.55 -1.70 -12.30
CA LEU A 147 -11.28 -3.00 -11.71
C LEU A 147 -11.37 -4.13 -12.73
N TYR A 148 -12.45 -4.28 -13.46
CA TYR A 148 -12.64 -5.40 -14.40
C TYR A 148 -11.53 -5.55 -15.45
N PRO A 149 -10.89 -4.49 -15.97
CA PRO A 149 -9.77 -4.65 -16.90
C PRO A 149 -8.51 -5.30 -16.30
N VAL A 150 -8.40 -5.41 -14.97
CA VAL A 150 -7.18 -5.87 -14.27
C VAL A 150 -7.37 -7.13 -13.43
N ILE A 151 -8.61 -7.59 -13.26
CA ILE A 151 -8.90 -8.88 -12.62
C ILE A 151 -9.12 -9.98 -13.67
N ARG A 152 -9.14 -11.23 -13.24
CA ARG A 152 -9.38 -12.36 -14.14
C ARG A 152 -10.79 -12.30 -14.71
N SER A 153 -10.97 -12.65 -15.98
CA SER A 153 -12.26 -12.58 -16.69
C SER A 153 -13.34 -13.47 -16.08
N ASN A 154 -12.96 -14.54 -15.39
CA ASN A 154 -13.87 -15.46 -14.70
C ASN A 154 -14.08 -15.10 -13.22
N GLU A 155 -13.47 -14.03 -12.73
CA GLU A 155 -13.60 -13.61 -11.34
C GLU A 155 -14.87 -12.80 -11.14
N ARG A 156 -15.67 -13.22 -10.15
CA ARG A 156 -16.89 -12.52 -9.77
C ARG A 156 -16.60 -11.59 -8.60
N PHE A 157 -16.81 -10.30 -8.80
CA PHE A 157 -16.74 -9.28 -7.76
C PHE A 157 -18.10 -8.60 -7.61
N VAL A 158 -18.65 -8.61 -6.39
CA VAL A 158 -19.91 -7.95 -6.03
C VAL A 158 -19.58 -6.78 -5.12
N LEU A 159 -19.91 -5.56 -5.56
CA LEU A 159 -19.51 -4.33 -4.89
C LEU A 159 -20.10 -4.22 -3.47
N ASP A 160 -21.40 -4.51 -3.31
CA ASP A 160 -22.08 -4.37 -2.02
C ASP A 160 -21.54 -5.36 -0.98
N ASP A 161 -21.30 -6.60 -1.39
CA ASP A 161 -20.68 -7.62 -0.52
C ASP A 161 -19.26 -7.19 -0.08
N ALA A 162 -18.49 -6.61 -1.01
CA ALA A 162 -17.14 -6.14 -0.73
C ALA A 162 -17.12 -4.96 0.25
N ILE A 163 -18.02 -4.00 0.07
CA ILE A 163 -18.19 -2.86 0.99
C ILE A 163 -18.58 -3.36 2.39
N GLU A 164 -19.56 -4.26 2.48
CA GLU A 164 -20.03 -4.81 3.75
C GLU A 164 -18.90 -5.56 4.49
N ILE A 165 -18.23 -6.50 3.80
CA ILE A 165 -17.15 -7.30 4.39
C ILE A 165 -16.01 -6.39 4.85
N VAL A 166 -15.57 -5.47 4.01
CA VAL A 166 -14.43 -4.60 4.32
C VAL A 166 -14.78 -3.65 5.46
N THR A 167 -15.99 -3.08 5.50
CA THR A 167 -16.41 -2.21 6.59
C THR A 167 -16.45 -2.97 7.92
N ASN A 168 -17.11 -4.13 7.97
CA ASN A 168 -17.23 -4.93 9.19
C ASN A 168 -15.86 -5.38 9.73
N LYS A 169 -14.95 -5.76 8.83
CA LYS A 169 -13.59 -6.17 9.21
C LYS A 169 -12.70 -4.99 9.60
N PHE A 170 -12.86 -3.83 8.95
CA PHE A 170 -12.18 -2.61 9.33
C PHE A 170 -12.55 -2.20 10.76
N ASP A 171 -13.83 -2.12 11.07
CA ASP A 171 -14.33 -1.75 12.39
C ASP A 171 -13.84 -2.71 13.49
N LYS A 172 -13.68 -3.98 13.14
CA LYS A 172 -13.21 -5.00 14.09
C LYS A 172 -11.69 -4.95 14.33
N TYR A 173 -10.87 -4.70 13.30
CA TYR A 173 -9.42 -4.94 13.37
C TYR A 173 -8.56 -3.70 13.21
N PHE A 174 -9.08 -2.64 12.60
CA PHE A 174 -8.28 -1.47 12.23
C PHE A 174 -8.62 -0.19 12.99
N ILE A 175 -9.56 -0.22 13.91
CA ILE A 175 -9.77 0.92 14.82
C ILE A 175 -8.56 1.05 15.75
N PRO A 176 -7.91 2.22 15.79
CA PRO A 176 -6.75 2.46 16.66
C PRO A 176 -7.10 2.33 18.14
N ASN A 177 -6.17 1.76 18.92
CA ASN A 177 -6.28 1.72 20.38
C ASN A 177 -5.79 3.04 21.02
N GLU A 178 -5.86 3.15 22.35
CA GLU A 178 -5.51 4.37 23.09
C GLU A 178 -4.04 4.82 22.85
N ASN A 179 -3.08 3.89 22.87
CA ASN A 179 -1.67 4.21 22.60
C ASN A 179 -1.44 4.66 21.15
N GLU A 180 -2.11 4.02 20.21
CA GLU A 180 -2.06 4.36 18.79
C GLU A 180 -2.68 5.74 18.52
N LEU A 181 -3.79 6.07 19.19
CA LEU A 181 -4.39 7.41 19.14
C LEU A 181 -3.47 8.44 19.78
N LEU A 182 -2.85 8.13 20.92
CA LEU A 182 -1.89 9.02 21.58
C LEU A 182 -0.66 9.28 20.70
N PHE A 183 -0.18 8.25 19.96
CA PHE A 183 0.88 8.44 18.96
C PHE A 183 0.47 9.47 17.90
N LEU A 184 -0.73 9.34 17.33
CA LEU A 184 -1.23 10.28 16.31
C LEU A 184 -1.38 11.69 16.86
N GLU A 185 -1.92 11.85 18.07
CA GLU A 185 -2.04 13.14 18.75
C GLU A 185 -0.67 13.77 19.01
N ASN A 186 0.28 13.00 19.54
CA ASN A 186 1.64 13.46 19.75
C ASN A 186 2.30 13.90 18.43
N PHE A 187 2.13 13.10 17.37
CA PHE A 187 2.69 13.42 16.06
C PHE A 187 2.09 14.71 15.48
N LYS A 188 0.77 14.92 15.65
CA LYS A 188 0.08 16.18 15.30
C LYS A 188 0.67 17.38 16.05
N ASN A 189 1.03 17.17 17.32
CA ASN A 189 1.66 18.18 18.18
C ASN A 189 3.20 18.24 18.02
N LYS A 190 3.73 17.71 16.92
CA LYS A 190 5.17 17.72 16.58
C LYS A 190 6.05 16.92 17.55
N LYS A 191 5.47 16.00 18.30
CA LYS A 191 6.18 15.11 19.22
C LYS A 191 6.22 13.71 18.61
N TYR A 192 7.41 13.22 18.27
CA TYR A 192 7.60 11.92 17.69
C TYR A 192 7.86 10.88 18.78
N THR A 193 6.93 9.93 18.94
CA THR A 193 6.92 8.91 20.03
C THR A 193 6.61 7.53 19.44
N PRO A 194 7.53 6.96 18.60
CA PRO A 194 7.28 5.66 17.94
C PRO A 194 7.10 4.49 18.89
N GLU A 195 7.60 4.61 20.14
CA GLU A 195 7.44 3.64 21.22
C GLU A 195 5.98 3.45 21.66
N LEU A 196 5.09 4.39 21.38
CA LEU A 196 3.65 4.24 21.62
C LEU A 196 2.99 3.33 20.58
N LEU A 197 3.62 3.17 19.42
CA LEU A 197 3.08 2.41 18.30
C LEU A 197 3.68 1.00 18.23
N PHE A 198 4.97 0.87 18.52
CA PHE A 198 5.68 -0.40 18.46
C PHE A 198 6.37 -0.73 19.77
N ASP A 199 6.08 -1.93 20.31
CA ASP A 199 6.70 -2.45 21.53
C ASP A 199 8.09 -3.08 21.24
N ASP A 200 8.34 -3.48 19.98
CA ASP A 200 9.62 -4.05 19.57
C ASP A 200 10.67 -2.95 19.42
N LYS A 201 11.68 -3.01 20.29
CA LYS A 201 12.79 -2.06 20.28
C LYS A 201 13.53 -2.01 18.96
N THR A 202 13.67 -3.14 18.25
CA THR A 202 14.35 -3.20 16.96
C THR A 202 13.61 -2.36 15.91
N ILE A 203 12.27 -2.43 15.92
CA ILE A 203 11.44 -1.60 15.03
C ILE A 203 11.59 -0.13 15.42
N VAL A 204 11.48 0.19 16.70
CA VAL A 204 11.62 1.57 17.19
C VAL A 204 12.98 2.14 16.80
N ASP A 205 14.08 1.42 17.04
CA ASP A 205 15.43 1.86 16.69
C ASP A 205 15.61 2.07 15.18
N THR A 206 14.92 1.28 14.35
CA THR A 206 14.92 1.44 12.89
C THR A 206 14.22 2.73 12.45
N ILE A 207 13.09 3.08 13.07
CA ILE A 207 12.26 4.21 12.63
C ILE A 207 12.49 5.49 13.44
N ILE A 208 13.19 5.45 14.57
CA ILE A 208 13.39 6.64 15.43
C ILE A 208 14.01 7.82 14.67
N ASN A 209 14.85 7.55 13.69
CA ASN A 209 15.47 8.52 12.82
C ASN A 209 14.86 8.57 11.41
N HIS A 210 13.62 8.09 11.23
CA HIS A 210 12.97 8.08 9.92
C HIS A 210 12.89 9.49 9.33
N PRO A 211 13.48 9.76 8.14
CA PRO A 211 13.62 11.12 7.60
C PRO A 211 12.30 11.88 7.50
N MET A 212 11.24 11.22 7.02
CA MET A 212 9.93 11.86 6.88
C MET A 212 9.27 12.15 8.22
N ALA A 213 9.42 11.27 9.23
CA ALA A 213 8.88 11.50 10.56
C ALA A 213 9.57 12.72 11.21
N ILE A 214 10.90 12.75 11.17
CA ILE A 214 11.69 13.86 11.69
C ILE A 214 11.36 15.17 10.96
N TRP A 215 11.24 15.14 9.63
CA TRP A 215 10.91 16.33 8.85
C TRP A 215 9.51 16.86 9.20
N LYS A 216 8.51 16.00 9.27
CA LYS A 216 7.11 16.37 9.61
C LYS A 216 6.98 16.94 11.02
N THR A 217 7.75 16.46 11.97
CA THR A 217 7.69 16.95 13.37
C THR A 217 8.53 18.21 13.62
N LYS A 218 9.43 18.56 12.68
CA LYS A 218 10.19 19.83 12.75
C LYS A 218 9.50 21.02 12.07
N GLN A 219 8.49 20.77 11.22
CA GLN A 219 7.66 21.81 10.59
C GLN A 219 6.53 22.27 11.52
#